data_04761a3348725cf675a146ea56135033
#
_entry.id   04761a3348725cf675a146ea56135033
#
_cell.length_a   1.000
_cell.length_b   1.000
_cell.length_c   1.000
_cell.angle_alpha   90.00
_cell.angle_beta   90.00
_cell.angle_gamma   90.00
#
_symmetry.space_group_name_H-M   'P 1'
#
loop_
_entity.id
_entity.type
_entity.pdbx_description
1 polymer ?
#
loop_
_entity_poly.entity_id
_entity_poly.type
_entity_poly.pdbx_seq_one_letter_code
_entity_poly.pdbx_strand_id
1 'polypeptide(L)'
;ATKTIGGLYDGATTKELDNLSIQTSALLIAEEPEYSRLAARLLATYIIKEVENQDIHSFSQSIGAGARHGLISEKVGRFVALNARKLNDAVESSRNELFEYFGLRTVYDRYLLKNPESREVIETPQYFFLRVACGLADTVREAVEFYNLISRFEHMPSSPTLFNSATKHPQMSSCYLLDSPIDDLKAIYDRYTDIALLSKFSG
;
A
#
# COMPACT_ATOMS: atom_id res chain seq x y z
N ALA A 1 4.52 -27.99 -2.22
CA ALA A 1 5.35 -28.29 -3.38
C ALA A 1 4.62 -29.22 -4.38
N THR A 2 4.21 -30.42 -4.00
CA THR A 2 3.60 -31.41 -4.93
C THR A 2 2.35 -30.91 -5.65
N LYS A 3 1.41 -30.25 -4.93
CA LYS A 3 0.20 -29.65 -5.52
C LYS A 3 0.57 -28.51 -6.51
N THR A 4 1.57 -27.72 -6.20
CA THR A 4 2.05 -26.65 -7.09
C THR A 4 2.68 -27.21 -8.37
N ILE A 5 3.55 -28.22 -8.22
CA ILE A 5 4.19 -28.90 -9.37
C ILE A 5 3.14 -29.54 -10.28
N GLY A 6 2.13 -30.20 -9.71
CA GLY A 6 1.05 -30.83 -10.48
C GLY A 6 0.14 -29.86 -11.24
N GLY A 7 0.17 -28.57 -10.92
CA GLY A 7 -0.56 -27.52 -11.64
C GLY A 7 0.25 -26.80 -12.70
N LEU A 8 1.53 -27.12 -12.88
CA LEU A 8 2.40 -26.50 -13.89
C LEU A 8 2.17 -27.14 -15.27
N TYR A 9 2.31 -26.31 -16.31
CA TYR A 9 2.33 -26.71 -17.70
C TYR A 9 3.63 -26.23 -18.37
N ASP A 10 3.97 -26.83 -19.49
CA ASP A 10 5.18 -26.44 -20.23
C ASP A 10 5.03 -25.02 -20.80
N GLY A 11 6.04 -24.18 -20.56
CA GLY A 11 6.01 -22.76 -20.93
C GLY A 11 5.42 -21.83 -19.86
N ALA A 12 5.06 -22.32 -18.67
CA ALA A 12 4.62 -21.47 -17.56
C ALA A 12 5.69 -20.45 -17.17
N THR A 13 5.29 -19.18 -17.00
CA THR A 13 6.18 -18.11 -16.58
C THR A 13 6.49 -18.18 -15.07
N THR A 14 7.59 -17.56 -14.63
CA THR A 14 7.92 -17.43 -13.20
C THR A 14 6.82 -16.71 -12.42
N LYS A 15 6.15 -15.73 -13.03
CA LYS A 15 5.02 -15.00 -12.45
C LYS A 15 3.82 -15.91 -12.19
N GLU A 16 3.51 -16.81 -13.13
CA GLU A 16 2.44 -17.80 -12.96
C GLU A 16 2.79 -18.83 -11.90
N LEU A 17 4.06 -19.26 -11.82
CA LEU A 17 4.54 -20.16 -10.78
C LEU A 17 4.44 -19.54 -9.40
N ASP A 18 4.86 -18.29 -9.24
CA ASP A 18 4.76 -17.56 -7.97
C ASP A 18 3.27 -17.46 -7.55
N ASN A 19 2.36 -17.05 -8.46
CA ASN A 19 0.93 -16.96 -8.19
C ASN A 19 0.31 -18.31 -7.83
N LEU A 20 0.65 -19.39 -8.55
CA LEU A 20 0.17 -20.74 -8.25
C LEU A 20 0.64 -21.20 -6.87
N SER A 21 1.88 -20.88 -6.50
CA SER A 21 2.44 -21.23 -5.19
C SER A 21 1.71 -20.50 -4.05
N ILE A 22 1.44 -19.20 -4.23
CA ILE A 22 0.67 -18.37 -3.28
C ILE A 22 -0.74 -18.93 -3.12
N GLN A 23 -1.45 -19.16 -4.23
CA GLN A 23 -2.83 -19.67 -4.21
C GLN A 23 -2.92 -21.07 -3.59
N THR A 24 -2.00 -21.98 -3.95
CA THR A 24 -1.95 -23.33 -3.38
C THR A 24 -1.75 -23.30 -1.85
N SER A 25 -0.88 -22.40 -1.37
CA SER A 25 -0.67 -22.23 0.07
C SER A 25 -1.91 -21.62 0.74
N ALA A 26 -2.53 -20.62 0.11
CA ALA A 26 -3.72 -19.96 0.64
C ALA A 26 -4.92 -20.92 0.77
N LEU A 27 -5.10 -21.84 -0.18
CA LEU A 27 -6.16 -22.87 -0.11
C LEU A 27 -6.01 -23.85 1.06
N LEU A 28 -4.80 -24.02 1.59
CA LEU A 28 -4.53 -24.93 2.70
C LEU A 28 -4.68 -24.29 4.08
N ILE A 29 -4.97 -22.97 4.16
CA ILE A 29 -5.11 -22.23 5.43
C ILE A 29 -6.23 -22.84 6.31
N ALA A 30 -7.33 -23.31 5.69
CA ALA A 30 -8.43 -23.92 6.41
C ALA A 30 -8.07 -25.29 7.03
N GLU A 31 -7.10 -26.00 6.45
CA GLU A 31 -6.63 -27.30 6.95
C GLU A 31 -5.54 -27.11 8.02
N GLU A 32 -4.62 -26.15 7.80
CA GLU A 32 -3.50 -25.85 8.67
C GLU A 32 -3.21 -24.34 8.66
N PRO A 33 -3.50 -23.58 9.74
CA PRO A 33 -3.35 -22.11 9.80
C PRO A 33 -1.93 -21.58 9.48
N GLU A 34 -0.88 -22.34 9.74
CA GLU A 34 0.50 -21.93 9.45
C GLU A 34 0.76 -21.70 7.96
N TYR A 35 -0.09 -22.23 7.08
CA TYR A 35 -0.05 -21.89 5.65
C TYR A 35 -0.37 -20.42 5.37
N SER A 36 -1.03 -19.70 6.30
CA SER A 36 -1.23 -18.25 6.19
C SER A 36 0.11 -17.50 6.16
N ARG A 37 1.03 -17.87 7.04
CA ARG A 37 2.38 -17.28 7.07
C ARG A 37 3.20 -17.66 5.85
N LEU A 38 3.13 -18.90 5.39
CA LEU A 38 3.80 -19.32 4.17
C LEU A 38 3.28 -18.54 2.94
N ALA A 39 1.98 -18.44 2.78
CA ALA A 39 1.36 -17.70 1.69
C ALA A 39 1.70 -16.20 1.74
N ALA A 40 1.75 -15.60 2.94
CA ALA A 40 2.18 -14.23 3.14
C ALA A 40 3.64 -14.00 2.71
N ARG A 41 4.56 -14.88 3.09
CA ARG A 41 5.98 -14.80 2.70
C ARG A 41 6.18 -14.94 1.20
N LEU A 42 5.46 -15.86 0.56
CA LEU A 42 5.48 -16.02 -0.89
C LEU A 42 4.95 -14.75 -1.58
N LEU A 43 3.84 -14.19 -1.09
CA LEU A 43 3.27 -12.95 -1.62
C LEU A 43 4.22 -11.76 -1.39
N ALA A 44 4.85 -11.64 -0.22
CA ALA A 44 5.85 -10.59 0.04
C ALA A 44 7.02 -10.66 -0.94
N THR A 45 7.53 -11.87 -1.20
CA THR A 45 8.60 -12.08 -2.18
C THR A 45 8.14 -11.70 -3.60
N TYR A 46 6.92 -12.05 -3.98
CA TYR A 46 6.34 -11.66 -5.25
C TYR A 46 6.25 -10.14 -5.41
N ILE A 47 5.76 -9.43 -4.38
CA ILE A 47 5.65 -7.96 -4.37
C ILE A 47 7.04 -7.32 -4.52
N ILE A 48 8.04 -7.81 -3.80
CA ILE A 48 9.42 -7.29 -3.88
C ILE A 48 9.95 -7.45 -5.31
N LYS A 49 9.82 -8.63 -5.92
CA LYS A 49 10.23 -8.86 -7.31
C LYS A 49 9.52 -7.93 -8.29
N GLU A 50 8.21 -7.72 -8.11
CA GLU A 50 7.42 -6.83 -8.98
C GLU A 50 7.91 -5.38 -8.92
N VAL A 51 8.32 -4.91 -7.74
CA VAL A 51 8.89 -3.58 -7.53
C VAL A 51 10.32 -3.49 -8.10
N GLU A 52 11.17 -4.47 -7.81
CA GLU A 52 12.57 -4.51 -8.27
C GLU A 52 12.68 -4.63 -9.79
N ASN A 53 11.77 -5.33 -10.46
CA ASN A 53 11.71 -5.43 -11.92
C ASN A 53 11.45 -4.07 -12.62
N GLN A 54 11.07 -3.03 -11.88
CA GLN A 54 10.90 -1.66 -12.34
C GLN A 54 12.08 -0.74 -11.95
N ASP A 55 13.26 -1.33 -11.62
CA ASP A 55 14.45 -0.62 -11.14
C ASP A 55 14.23 0.22 -9.86
N ILE A 56 13.33 -0.24 -8.99
CA ILE A 56 13.01 0.38 -7.70
C ILE A 56 13.61 -0.48 -6.58
N HIS A 57 14.77 -0.06 -6.05
CA HIS A 57 15.55 -0.80 -5.05
C HIS A 57 15.62 -0.09 -3.68
N SER A 58 14.95 1.05 -3.53
CA SER A 58 14.93 1.80 -2.27
C SER A 58 13.61 2.59 -2.10
N PHE A 59 13.30 2.95 -0.85
CA PHE A 59 12.13 3.78 -0.55
C PHE A 59 12.15 5.10 -1.32
N SER A 60 13.28 5.80 -1.35
CA SER A 60 13.39 7.07 -2.07
C SER A 60 13.17 6.92 -3.58
N GLN A 61 13.58 5.80 -4.18
CA GLN A 61 13.28 5.51 -5.59
C GLN A 61 11.80 5.22 -5.82
N SER A 62 11.13 4.51 -4.90
CA SER A 62 9.69 4.28 -4.94
C SER A 62 8.91 5.60 -4.91
N ILE A 63 9.23 6.50 -3.97
CA ILE A 63 8.64 7.84 -3.92
C ILE A 63 8.93 8.65 -5.19
N GLY A 64 10.15 8.56 -5.72
CA GLY A 64 10.53 9.19 -6.98
C GLY A 64 9.74 8.66 -8.18
N ALA A 65 9.48 7.35 -8.24
CA ALA A 65 8.61 6.74 -9.26
C ALA A 65 7.17 7.27 -9.13
N GLY A 66 6.62 7.25 -7.92
CA GLY A 66 5.28 7.80 -7.66
C GLY A 66 5.16 9.30 -8.00
N ALA A 67 6.21 10.08 -7.77
CA ALA A 67 6.25 11.50 -8.14
C ALA A 67 6.25 11.70 -9.66
N ARG A 68 7.01 10.91 -10.42
CA ARG A 68 7.02 10.94 -11.91
C ARG A 68 5.65 10.61 -12.49
N HIS A 69 4.93 9.66 -11.89
CA HIS A 69 3.56 9.31 -12.29
C HIS A 69 2.49 10.26 -11.74
N GLY A 70 2.89 11.32 -11.05
CA GLY A 70 1.97 12.32 -10.51
C GLY A 70 1.10 11.83 -9.34
N LEU A 71 1.50 10.78 -8.65
CA LEU A 71 0.79 10.20 -7.51
C LEU A 71 1.16 10.87 -6.18
N ILE A 72 2.43 11.25 -6.01
CA ILE A 72 2.99 11.82 -4.78
C ILE A 72 2.95 13.36 -4.83
N SER A 73 2.68 13.98 -3.68
CA SER A 73 2.73 15.43 -3.52
C SER A 73 4.17 15.97 -3.63
N GLU A 74 4.33 17.19 -4.18
CA GLU A 74 5.66 17.81 -4.27
C GLU A 74 6.33 17.99 -2.91
N LYS A 75 5.55 18.36 -1.87
CA LYS A 75 6.06 18.53 -0.50
C LYS A 75 6.76 17.25 -0.03
N VAL A 76 6.08 16.12 -0.13
CA VAL A 76 6.62 14.83 0.34
C VAL A 76 7.74 14.34 -0.58
N GLY A 77 7.60 14.46 -1.89
CA GLY A 77 8.67 14.11 -2.84
C GLY A 77 9.98 14.83 -2.53
N ARG A 78 9.92 16.15 -2.27
CA ARG A 78 11.07 16.98 -1.89
C ARG A 78 11.61 16.60 -0.50
N PHE A 79 10.74 16.38 0.48
CA PHE A 79 11.12 15.95 1.83
C PHE A 79 11.92 14.64 1.79
N VAL A 80 11.42 13.64 1.05
CA VAL A 80 12.09 12.34 0.91
C VAL A 80 13.40 12.47 0.14
N ALA A 81 13.46 13.24 -0.94
CA ALA A 81 14.69 13.45 -1.71
C ALA A 81 15.81 14.07 -0.86
N LEU A 82 15.49 15.07 -0.04
CA LEU A 82 16.45 15.73 0.86
C LEU A 82 16.94 14.83 2.01
N ASN A 83 16.16 13.81 2.39
CA ASN A 83 16.42 12.93 3.51
C ASN A 83 16.58 11.46 3.11
N ALA A 84 16.83 11.18 1.83
CA ALA A 84 16.78 9.85 1.23
C ALA A 84 17.58 8.80 2.03
N ARG A 85 18.83 9.09 2.38
CA ARG A 85 19.68 8.15 3.11
C ARG A 85 19.04 7.73 4.45
N LYS A 86 18.63 8.71 5.26
CA LYS A 86 18.07 8.42 6.60
C LYS A 86 16.77 7.62 6.53
N LEU A 87 15.93 7.94 5.54
CA LEU A 87 14.65 7.25 5.35
C LEU A 87 14.83 5.85 4.75
N ASN A 88 15.76 5.68 3.82
CA ASN A 88 16.11 4.35 3.29
C ASN A 88 16.69 3.45 4.39
N ASP A 89 17.58 3.99 5.24
CA ASP A 89 18.20 3.26 6.35
C ASP A 89 17.19 2.88 7.45
N ALA A 90 16.05 3.57 7.53
CA ALA A 90 14.98 3.26 8.50
C ALA A 90 14.08 2.10 8.08
N VAL A 91 14.14 1.66 6.82
CA VAL A 91 13.30 0.56 6.33
C VAL A 91 13.71 -0.77 6.94
N GLU A 92 12.78 -1.44 7.59
CA GLU A 92 13.00 -2.72 8.27
C GLU A 92 12.22 -3.83 7.55
N SER A 93 12.86 -4.45 6.55
CA SER A 93 12.21 -5.45 5.68
C SER A 93 11.78 -6.72 6.43
N SER A 94 12.41 -7.05 7.56
CA SER A 94 12.05 -8.19 8.41
C SER A 94 10.61 -8.11 8.94
N ARG A 95 10.04 -6.90 9.05
CA ARG A 95 8.65 -6.69 9.48
C ARG A 95 7.62 -7.22 8.47
N ASN A 96 8.01 -7.56 7.26
CA ASN A 96 7.14 -8.28 6.33
C ASN A 96 6.70 -9.64 6.88
N GLU A 97 7.47 -10.23 7.80
CA GLU A 97 7.14 -11.50 8.46
C GLU A 97 5.99 -11.40 9.48
N LEU A 98 5.62 -10.18 9.89
CA LEU A 98 4.49 -9.94 10.79
C LEU A 98 3.12 -10.11 10.08
N PHE A 99 3.11 -10.10 8.75
CA PHE A 99 1.87 -10.26 8.00
C PHE A 99 1.39 -11.71 7.96
N GLU A 100 0.08 -11.85 8.07
CA GLU A 100 -0.64 -13.00 7.58
C GLU A 100 -1.19 -12.77 6.16
N TYR A 101 -1.56 -13.86 5.47
CA TYR A 101 -1.91 -13.80 4.05
C TYR A 101 -3.02 -12.79 3.72
N PHE A 102 -4.14 -12.83 4.44
CA PHE A 102 -5.28 -11.95 4.16
C PHE A 102 -4.94 -10.48 4.35
N GLY A 103 -4.15 -10.15 5.40
CA GLY A 103 -3.69 -8.80 5.64
C GLY A 103 -2.78 -8.29 4.52
N LEU A 104 -1.75 -9.06 4.16
CA LEU A 104 -0.84 -8.69 3.09
C LEU A 104 -1.52 -8.66 1.72
N ARG A 105 -2.43 -9.60 1.45
CA ARG A 105 -3.22 -9.61 0.22
C ARG A 105 -4.09 -8.38 0.08
N THR A 106 -4.72 -7.95 1.17
CA THR A 106 -5.52 -6.71 1.21
C THR A 106 -4.64 -5.48 0.96
N VAL A 107 -3.44 -5.42 1.56
CA VAL A 107 -2.48 -4.34 1.34
C VAL A 107 -2.09 -4.29 -0.14
N TYR A 108 -1.70 -5.41 -0.72
CA TYR A 108 -1.30 -5.51 -2.14
C TYR A 108 -2.41 -5.08 -3.10
N ASP A 109 -3.63 -5.60 -2.89
CA ASP A 109 -4.73 -5.36 -3.82
C ASP A 109 -5.24 -3.92 -3.76
N ARG A 110 -5.29 -3.32 -2.56
CA ARG A 110 -6.02 -2.07 -2.30
C ARG A 110 -5.15 -0.87 -1.96
N TYR A 111 -4.02 -1.05 -1.26
CA TYR A 111 -3.32 0.07 -0.62
C TYR A 111 -2.01 0.46 -1.28
N LEU A 112 -1.27 -0.50 -1.86
CA LEU A 112 -0.02 -0.19 -2.53
C LEU A 112 -0.27 0.69 -3.77
N LEU A 113 0.53 1.74 -3.91
CA LEU A 113 0.52 2.57 -5.10
C LEU A 113 0.94 1.75 -6.32
N LYS A 114 0.23 1.98 -7.41
CA LYS A 114 0.43 1.27 -8.68
C LYS A 114 0.79 2.25 -9.78
N ASN A 115 1.67 1.82 -10.66
CA ASN A 115 1.93 2.51 -11.91
C ASN A 115 0.61 2.65 -12.70
N PRO A 116 0.20 3.85 -13.11
CA PRO A 116 -1.08 4.07 -13.80
C PRO A 116 -1.19 3.32 -15.14
N GLU A 117 -0.05 3.06 -15.80
CA GLU A 117 0.02 2.44 -17.13
C GLU A 117 0.10 0.91 -17.02
N SER A 118 1.13 0.39 -16.32
CA SER A 118 1.37 -1.07 -16.20
C SER A 118 0.47 -1.74 -15.16
N ARG A 119 -0.10 -0.99 -14.23
CA ARG A 119 -0.87 -1.46 -13.08
C ARG A 119 -0.05 -2.26 -12.06
N GLU A 120 1.25 -2.38 -12.26
CA GLU A 120 2.17 -3.00 -11.31
C GLU A 120 2.41 -2.11 -10.09
N VAL A 121 2.64 -2.72 -8.92
CA VAL A 121 2.90 -1.97 -7.70
C VAL A 121 4.30 -1.34 -7.75
N ILE A 122 4.41 -0.11 -7.25
CA ILE A 122 5.66 0.66 -7.21
C ILE A 122 6.22 0.81 -5.79
N GLU A 123 5.57 0.20 -4.81
CA GLU A 123 6.02 0.21 -3.41
C GLU A 123 5.89 -1.18 -2.78
N THR A 124 6.85 -1.54 -1.92
CA THR A 124 6.77 -2.71 -1.06
C THR A 124 5.90 -2.40 0.17
N PRO A 125 5.46 -3.40 0.97
CA PRO A 125 4.69 -3.13 2.18
C PRO A 125 5.38 -2.16 3.15
N GLN A 126 6.72 -2.26 3.29
CA GLN A 126 7.46 -1.36 4.17
C GLN A 126 7.62 0.04 3.58
N TYR A 127 7.75 0.17 2.24
CA TYR A 127 7.74 1.47 1.58
C TYR A 127 6.39 2.16 1.71
N PHE A 128 5.30 1.41 1.60
CA PHE A 128 3.95 1.89 1.83
C PHE A 128 3.78 2.47 3.25
N PHE A 129 4.17 1.75 4.29
CA PHE A 129 4.06 2.26 5.66
C PHE A 129 4.93 3.50 5.89
N LEU A 130 6.14 3.53 5.33
CA LEU A 130 7.01 4.70 5.45
C LEU A 130 6.48 5.89 4.62
N ARG A 131 5.84 5.66 3.47
CA ARG A 131 5.15 6.70 2.72
C ARG A 131 4.03 7.33 3.53
N VAL A 132 3.18 6.50 4.14
CA VAL A 132 2.09 6.98 5.01
C VAL A 132 2.66 7.82 6.16
N ALA A 133 3.71 7.36 6.80
CA ALA A 133 4.39 8.07 7.88
C ALA A 133 4.98 9.41 7.41
N CYS A 134 5.63 9.46 6.25
CA CYS A 134 6.16 10.70 5.68
C CYS A 134 5.09 11.74 5.34
N GLY A 135 3.87 11.29 5.00
CA GLY A 135 2.76 12.20 4.74
C GLY A 135 2.13 12.80 6.00
N LEU A 136 2.38 12.18 7.17
CA LEU A 136 1.89 12.63 8.48
C LEU A 136 2.91 13.45 9.26
N ALA A 137 4.19 13.40 8.89
CA ALA A 137 5.30 13.95 9.64
C ALA A 137 5.83 15.26 9.02
N ASP A 138 6.35 16.13 9.87
CA ASP A 138 7.11 17.32 9.45
C ASP A 138 8.63 17.11 9.59
N THR A 139 9.08 16.13 10.36
CA THR A 139 10.49 15.79 10.54
C THR A 139 10.80 14.33 10.26
N VAL A 140 12.07 14.02 9.95
CA VAL A 140 12.53 12.63 9.75
C VAL A 140 12.32 11.78 10.99
N ARG A 141 12.53 12.36 12.17
CA ARG A 141 12.33 11.66 13.45
C ARG A 141 10.88 11.21 13.61
N GLU A 142 9.94 12.12 13.42
CA GLU A 142 8.51 11.81 13.47
C GLU A 142 8.12 10.77 12.42
N ALA A 143 8.62 10.90 11.18
CA ALA A 143 8.37 9.92 10.13
C ALA A 143 8.82 8.51 10.53
N VAL A 144 10.00 8.38 11.13
CA VAL A 144 10.51 7.10 11.61
C VAL A 144 9.72 6.59 12.82
N GLU A 145 9.31 7.45 13.74
CA GLU A 145 8.48 7.09 14.89
C GLU A 145 7.09 6.57 14.41
N PHE A 146 6.42 7.27 13.51
CA PHE A 146 5.14 6.82 12.93
C PHE A 146 5.30 5.54 12.13
N TYR A 147 6.35 5.42 11.31
CA TYR A 147 6.66 4.19 10.59
C TYR A 147 6.82 3.00 11.55
N ASN A 148 7.53 3.19 12.65
CA ASN A 148 7.73 2.14 13.64
C ASN A 148 6.40 1.66 14.26
N LEU A 149 5.50 2.58 14.61
CA LEU A 149 4.19 2.25 15.17
C LEU A 149 3.32 1.48 14.16
N ILE A 150 3.27 1.97 12.91
CA ILE A 150 2.41 1.39 11.88
C ILE A 150 2.96 0.03 11.41
N SER A 151 4.25 -0.06 11.13
CA SER A 151 4.87 -1.26 10.56
C SER A 151 5.02 -2.41 11.56
N ARG A 152 4.91 -2.13 12.87
CA ARG A 152 4.83 -3.14 13.93
C ARG A 152 3.39 -3.53 14.27
N PHE A 153 2.40 -2.95 13.60
CA PHE A 153 0.97 -3.12 13.91
C PHE A 153 0.56 -2.68 15.32
N GLU A 154 1.34 -1.81 15.95
CA GLU A 154 1.00 -1.20 17.24
C GLU A 154 -0.09 -0.13 17.09
N HIS A 155 -0.17 0.49 15.91
CA HIS A 155 -1.23 1.41 15.50
C HIS A 155 -1.50 1.27 14.00
N MET A 156 -2.77 1.23 13.60
CA MET A 156 -3.16 1.21 12.19
C MET A 156 -4.11 2.38 11.91
N PRO A 157 -3.69 3.34 11.06
CA PRO A 157 -4.54 4.43 10.62
C PRO A 157 -5.76 3.96 9.84
N SER A 158 -6.78 4.80 9.75
CA SER A 158 -7.96 4.53 8.93
C SER A 158 -7.62 4.44 7.44
N SER A 159 -8.47 3.76 6.68
CA SER A 159 -8.26 3.54 5.24
C SER A 159 -7.99 4.82 4.44
N PRO A 160 -8.69 5.96 4.64
CA PRO A 160 -8.38 7.19 3.91
C PRO A 160 -6.97 7.70 4.18
N THR A 161 -6.46 7.58 5.41
CA THR A 161 -5.07 7.92 5.73
C THR A 161 -4.10 7.02 4.99
N LEU A 162 -4.34 5.70 5.00
CA LEU A 162 -3.51 4.72 4.31
C LEU A 162 -3.48 4.95 2.79
N PHE A 163 -4.61 5.29 2.17
CA PHE A 163 -4.68 5.58 0.74
C PHE A 163 -4.01 6.90 0.37
N ASN A 164 -4.34 7.97 1.08
CA ASN A 164 -4.14 9.33 0.61
C ASN A 164 -2.94 10.04 1.24
N SER A 165 -2.37 9.52 2.34
CA SER A 165 -1.17 10.13 2.96
C SER A 165 -0.02 10.19 1.96
N ALA A 166 0.65 11.32 1.88
CA ALA A 166 1.72 11.65 0.95
C ALA A 166 1.31 11.81 -0.53
N THR A 167 0.06 11.57 -0.89
CA THR A 167 -0.41 11.72 -2.27
C THR A 167 -0.76 13.18 -2.62
N LYS A 168 -1.07 13.44 -3.89
CA LYS A 168 -1.54 14.77 -4.36
C LYS A 168 -2.85 15.22 -3.73
N HIS A 169 -3.68 14.27 -3.30
CA HIS A 169 -4.98 14.54 -2.67
C HIS A 169 -4.98 13.96 -1.25
N PRO A 170 -4.39 14.65 -0.27
CA PRO A 170 -4.19 14.12 1.07
C PRO A 170 -5.46 14.22 1.93
N GLN A 171 -6.60 13.73 1.43
CA GLN A 171 -7.82 13.60 2.21
C GLN A 171 -7.69 12.39 3.14
N MET A 172 -7.39 12.61 4.41
CA MET A 172 -7.06 11.56 5.37
C MET A 172 -8.15 11.27 6.39
N SER A 173 -9.21 12.09 6.44
CA SER A 173 -10.36 11.86 7.32
C SER A 173 -11.27 10.77 6.78
N SER A 174 -11.77 9.91 7.65
CA SER A 174 -12.69 8.81 7.31
C SER A 174 -14.17 9.21 7.36
N CYS A 175 -14.50 10.31 8.04
CA CYS A 175 -15.86 10.78 8.22
C CYS A 175 -15.95 12.30 8.08
N TYR A 176 -17.07 12.74 7.52
CA TYR A 176 -17.40 14.15 7.33
C TYR A 176 -18.83 14.41 7.82
N LEU A 177 -18.98 15.42 8.64
CA LEU A 177 -20.28 15.86 9.09
C LEU A 177 -20.75 17.00 8.18
N LEU A 178 -21.89 16.80 7.52
CA LEU A 178 -22.52 17.78 6.65
C LEU A 178 -23.86 18.19 7.25
N ASP A 179 -24.21 19.49 7.12
CA ASP A 179 -25.52 19.97 7.52
C ASP A 179 -26.62 19.37 6.65
N SER A 180 -27.84 19.24 7.23
CA SER A 180 -29.02 18.86 6.46
C SER A 180 -29.37 19.99 5.46
N PRO A 181 -29.70 19.66 4.21
CA PRO A 181 -30.18 20.67 3.28
C PRO A 181 -31.53 21.23 3.74
N ILE A 182 -31.80 22.48 3.43
CA ILE A 182 -33.15 23.03 3.54
C ILE A 182 -34.07 22.34 2.50
N ASP A 183 -35.40 22.43 2.73
CA ASP A 183 -36.38 21.83 1.80
C ASP A 183 -36.52 22.68 0.52
N ASP A 184 -35.47 22.63 -0.29
CA ASP A 184 -35.31 23.26 -1.60
C ASP A 184 -34.55 22.33 -2.53
N LEU A 185 -35.03 22.18 -3.75
CA LEU A 185 -34.44 21.26 -4.74
C LEU A 185 -32.99 21.54 -4.99
N LYS A 186 -32.59 22.81 -5.14
CA LYS A 186 -31.20 23.19 -5.39
C LYS A 186 -30.32 22.83 -4.20
N ALA A 187 -30.74 23.15 -2.97
CA ALA A 187 -30.00 22.85 -1.75
C ALA A 187 -29.77 21.34 -1.56
N ILE A 188 -30.77 20.52 -1.93
CA ILE A 188 -30.66 19.06 -1.89
C ILE A 188 -29.60 18.56 -2.88
N TYR A 189 -29.60 19.03 -4.14
CA TYR A 189 -28.63 18.62 -5.14
C TYR A 189 -27.22 19.17 -4.88
N ASP A 190 -27.09 20.35 -4.32
CA ASP A 190 -25.80 20.89 -3.86
C ASP A 190 -25.22 19.96 -2.79
N ARG A 191 -26.02 19.46 -1.84
CA ARG A 191 -25.58 18.50 -0.82
C ARG A 191 -25.17 17.15 -1.42
N TYR A 192 -25.87 16.63 -2.41
CA TYR A 192 -25.45 15.44 -3.14
C TYR A 192 -24.10 15.63 -3.86
N THR A 193 -23.88 16.82 -4.39
CA THR A 193 -22.58 17.17 -5.01
C THR A 193 -21.46 17.15 -3.98
N ASP A 194 -21.64 17.73 -2.79
CA ASP A 194 -20.68 17.70 -1.70
C ASP A 194 -20.32 16.26 -1.30
N ILE A 195 -21.34 15.42 -1.11
CA ILE A 195 -21.18 14.00 -0.77
C ILE A 195 -20.37 13.28 -1.87
N ALA A 196 -20.71 13.49 -3.13
CA ALA A 196 -20.03 12.85 -4.26
C ALA A 196 -18.56 13.26 -4.34
N LEU A 197 -18.25 14.54 -4.10
CA LEU A 197 -16.86 15.04 -4.09
C LEU A 197 -16.04 14.49 -2.94
N LEU A 198 -16.62 14.38 -1.73
CA LEU A 198 -15.97 13.74 -0.59
C LEU A 198 -15.71 12.25 -0.85
N SER A 199 -16.74 11.54 -1.31
CA SER A 199 -16.66 10.09 -1.56
C SER A 199 -15.65 9.72 -2.67
N LYS A 200 -15.43 10.62 -3.63
CA LYS A 200 -14.42 10.43 -4.69
C LYS A 200 -13.01 10.17 -4.14
N PHE A 201 -12.67 10.71 -2.98
CA PHE A 201 -11.36 10.60 -2.34
C PHE A 201 -11.41 9.83 -1.01
N SER A 202 -12.32 8.86 -0.89
CA SER A 202 -12.45 7.97 0.27
C SER A 202 -13.00 8.63 1.54
N GLY A 203 -13.76 9.70 1.40
CA GLY A 203 -14.52 10.32 2.50
C GLY A 203 -15.87 9.64 2.75
#